data_ba492d801af401ad4d6fff6bed96d00e
#
_entry.id   ba492d801af401ad4d6fff6bed96d00e
#
_cell.length_a   1.000
_cell.length_b   1.000
_cell.length_c   1.000
_cell.angle_alpha   90.00
_cell.angle_beta   90.00
_cell.angle_gamma   90.00
#
_symmetry.space_group_name_H-M   'P 1'
#
loop_
_entity.id
_entity.type
_entity.pdbx_description
1 polymer ?
#
loop_
_entity_poly.entity_id
_entity_poly.type
_entity_poly.pdbx_seq_one_letter_code
_entity_poly.pdbx_strand_id
1 'polypeptide(L)'
;MEYRYIGQSGLRVSPICMGTMTFGSQCDEKNAFAIMDKAYDAGVNFFDTAELYPVPPQESLVGLTEETVGRWLKTKSRESIILATKVAGAASGWFVPPIRHGYTAIDRFHIERAIEGSLKRLGTDYIDLYQMHWPDTVVPIEESMRAFDALTQSGKVRYIGTSNDTARGTMKSLMVSKYEKLARFESIQNNFSLLNRRDLTEIGALCREEKISLLPYSPLGGGVLSGKYNQDINAHGRFSDYVKSSNKRQRLMAARFMNDKTLLSTQEYLRIAAEAGLHPVTMAIAWSKQFDFVASTIIGATTAEQLDASLAAMNVTLNSEILQKLDEVHAKILYPMG
;
A
#
# COMPACT_ATOMS: atom_id res chain seq x y z
N MET A 1 -10.00 -7.65 -18.14
CA MET A 1 -9.59 -7.35 -16.75
C MET A 1 -10.73 -7.72 -15.82
N GLU A 2 -10.47 -8.44 -14.74
CA GLU A 2 -11.46 -8.82 -13.74
C GLU A 2 -11.39 -7.85 -12.55
N TYR A 3 -12.50 -7.16 -12.25
CA TYR A 3 -12.60 -6.30 -11.07
C TYR A 3 -13.05 -7.13 -9.86
N ARG A 4 -12.53 -6.80 -8.67
CA ARG A 4 -12.77 -7.52 -7.42
C ARG A 4 -13.38 -6.59 -6.37
N TYR A 5 -14.17 -7.14 -5.46
CA TYR A 5 -14.71 -6.37 -4.34
C TYR A 5 -13.70 -6.29 -3.19
N ILE A 6 -13.65 -5.15 -2.51
CA ILE A 6 -12.92 -5.00 -1.25
C ILE A 6 -13.84 -5.48 -0.12
N GLY A 7 -13.49 -6.57 0.52
CA GLY A 7 -14.27 -7.15 1.61
C GLY A 7 -15.72 -7.41 1.21
N GLN A 8 -16.63 -6.96 2.04
CA GLN A 8 -18.09 -7.01 1.81
C GLN A 8 -18.64 -5.65 1.37
N SER A 9 -17.78 -4.75 0.92
CA SER A 9 -18.15 -3.42 0.47
C SER A 9 -18.68 -3.39 -0.97
N GLY A 10 -19.27 -2.27 -1.38
CA GLY A 10 -19.61 -1.99 -2.78
C GLY A 10 -18.42 -1.54 -3.64
N LEU A 11 -17.21 -1.45 -3.08
CA LEU A 11 -16.02 -1.00 -3.81
C LEU A 11 -15.49 -2.11 -4.72
N ARG A 12 -15.74 -1.96 -6.00
CA ARG A 12 -15.29 -2.88 -7.05
C ARG A 12 -14.06 -2.33 -7.75
N VAL A 13 -12.88 -2.83 -7.39
CA VAL A 13 -11.57 -2.32 -7.78
C VAL A 13 -10.87 -3.16 -8.84
N SER A 14 -10.01 -2.52 -9.63
CA SER A 14 -9.04 -3.20 -10.51
C SER A 14 -8.07 -4.04 -9.68
N PRO A 15 -7.53 -5.16 -10.22
CA PRO A 15 -6.63 -6.06 -9.48
C PRO A 15 -5.28 -5.41 -9.13
N ILE A 16 -5.04 -4.23 -9.70
CA ILE A 16 -3.88 -3.36 -9.40
C ILE A 16 -4.40 -2.00 -8.97
N CYS A 17 -3.82 -1.47 -7.89
CA CYS A 17 -4.04 -0.14 -7.35
C CYS A 17 -2.83 0.76 -7.63
N MET A 18 -3.05 2.01 -8.02
CA MET A 18 -1.97 2.99 -8.20
C MET A 18 -1.65 3.67 -6.85
N GLY A 19 -0.51 3.33 -6.27
CA GLY A 19 0.04 3.98 -5.08
C GLY A 19 0.82 5.24 -5.44
N THR A 20 0.65 6.29 -4.66
CA THR A 20 1.11 7.64 -4.98
C THR A 20 2.25 8.16 -4.09
N MET A 21 2.80 7.35 -3.20
CA MET A 21 3.70 7.78 -2.12
C MET A 21 5.02 8.46 -2.56
N THR A 22 5.34 8.42 -3.85
CA THR A 22 6.56 9.04 -4.42
C THR A 22 6.30 10.44 -4.98
N PHE A 23 5.04 10.84 -5.15
CA PHE A 23 4.65 12.09 -5.81
C PHE A 23 4.91 13.29 -4.91
N GLY A 24 5.65 14.26 -5.43
CA GLY A 24 6.07 15.45 -4.70
C GLY A 24 7.46 15.35 -4.04
N SER A 25 8.15 14.18 -4.15
CA SER A 25 9.54 14.04 -3.70
C SER A 25 10.44 13.37 -4.74
N GLN A 26 10.18 12.11 -5.06
CA GLN A 26 10.94 11.33 -6.05
C GLN A 26 10.36 11.47 -7.47
N CYS A 27 9.18 12.04 -7.59
CA CYS A 27 8.44 12.24 -8.83
C CYS A 27 7.80 13.62 -8.79
N ASP A 28 8.06 14.45 -9.78
CA ASP A 28 7.43 15.75 -9.93
C ASP A 28 5.96 15.63 -10.38
N GLU A 29 5.24 16.74 -10.37
CA GLU A 29 3.81 16.77 -10.68
C GLU A 29 3.51 16.32 -12.13
N LYS A 30 4.34 16.73 -13.08
CA LYS A 30 4.17 16.35 -14.50
C LYS A 30 4.26 14.84 -14.68
N ASN A 31 5.28 14.23 -14.11
CA ASN A 31 5.45 12.78 -14.14
C ASN A 31 4.36 12.07 -13.33
N ALA A 32 3.95 12.63 -12.17
CA ALA A 32 2.85 12.07 -11.37
C ALA A 32 1.54 12.01 -12.17
N PHE A 33 1.20 13.06 -12.92
CA PHE A 33 0.03 13.09 -13.79
C PHE A 33 0.14 12.05 -14.91
N ALA A 34 1.29 11.98 -15.60
CA ALA A 34 1.51 11.00 -16.65
C ALA A 34 1.40 9.55 -16.14
N ILE A 35 1.86 9.27 -14.92
CA ILE A 35 1.73 7.98 -14.26
C ILE A 35 0.27 7.67 -13.97
N MET A 36 -0.47 8.61 -13.37
CA MET A 36 -1.88 8.41 -13.02
C MET A 36 -2.77 8.29 -14.26
N ASP A 37 -2.52 9.09 -15.30
CA ASP A 37 -3.23 9.00 -16.58
C ASP A 37 -3.01 7.64 -17.23
N LYS A 38 -1.75 7.19 -17.33
CA LYS A 38 -1.43 5.88 -17.91
C LYS A 38 -2.09 4.73 -17.14
N ALA A 39 -2.11 4.79 -15.81
CA ALA A 39 -2.79 3.79 -14.99
C ALA A 39 -4.32 3.83 -15.23
N TYR A 40 -4.92 5.01 -15.23
CA TYR A 40 -6.34 5.22 -15.44
C TYR A 40 -6.77 4.73 -16.84
N ASP A 41 -6.03 5.09 -17.89
CA ASP A 41 -6.31 4.70 -19.28
C ASP A 41 -6.16 3.18 -19.48
N ALA A 42 -5.31 2.51 -18.69
CA ALA A 42 -5.20 1.06 -18.63
C ALA A 42 -6.36 0.39 -17.86
N GLY A 43 -7.29 1.16 -17.30
CA GLY A 43 -8.46 0.67 -16.56
C GLY A 43 -8.24 0.51 -15.05
N VAL A 44 -7.14 1.04 -14.48
CA VAL A 44 -6.98 1.13 -13.03
C VAL A 44 -7.94 2.20 -12.51
N ASN A 45 -8.85 1.78 -11.62
CA ASN A 45 -9.84 2.68 -11.02
C ASN A 45 -9.60 2.92 -9.52
N PHE A 46 -8.55 2.32 -8.94
CA PHE A 46 -8.25 2.40 -7.53
C PHE A 46 -6.89 3.10 -7.30
N PHE A 47 -6.90 4.19 -6.52
CA PHE A 47 -5.75 5.03 -6.23
C PHE A 47 -5.58 5.16 -4.71
N ASP A 48 -4.35 4.96 -4.24
CA ASP A 48 -4.02 4.96 -2.81
C ASP A 48 -3.00 6.05 -2.47
N THR A 49 -3.35 6.89 -1.52
CA THR A 49 -2.50 7.96 -0.96
C THR A 49 -2.48 7.91 0.57
N ALA A 50 -1.92 8.93 1.24
CA ALA A 50 -1.97 9.12 2.68
C ALA A 50 -1.65 10.57 3.07
N GLU A 51 -2.16 11.03 4.22
CA GLU A 51 -1.92 12.39 4.72
C GLU A 51 -0.42 12.71 4.91
N LEU A 52 0.36 11.71 5.30
CA LEU A 52 1.80 11.87 5.58
C LEU A 52 2.70 11.85 4.34
N TYR A 53 2.16 11.50 3.16
CA TYR A 53 2.99 11.38 1.96
C TYR A 53 3.42 12.75 1.41
N PRO A 54 4.61 12.84 0.75
CA PRO A 54 5.43 11.75 0.19
C PRO A 54 6.36 11.06 1.19
N VAL A 55 6.94 9.93 0.75
CA VAL A 55 7.94 9.15 1.49
C VAL A 55 9.34 9.35 0.86
N PRO A 56 10.39 9.65 1.64
CA PRO A 56 10.42 9.73 3.11
C PRO A 56 9.67 10.98 3.61
N PRO A 57 8.87 10.83 4.68
CA PRO A 57 8.11 11.96 5.18
C PRO A 57 9.02 13.02 5.79
N GLN A 58 8.73 14.27 5.45
CA GLN A 58 9.37 15.48 5.97
C GLN A 58 8.27 16.48 6.30
N GLU A 59 8.43 17.25 7.37
CA GLU A 59 7.43 18.23 7.81
C GLU A 59 6.98 19.18 6.69
N SER A 60 7.96 19.69 5.91
CA SER A 60 7.71 20.61 4.81
C SER A 60 6.99 20.01 3.60
N LEU A 61 6.91 18.67 3.52
CA LEU A 61 6.35 17.96 2.38
C LEU A 61 5.04 17.22 2.72
N VAL A 62 4.70 17.10 4.00
CA VAL A 62 3.48 16.38 4.44
C VAL A 62 2.23 16.94 3.75
N GLY A 63 1.45 16.05 3.14
CA GLY A 63 0.23 16.41 2.41
C GLY A 63 0.43 16.76 0.94
N LEU A 64 1.66 17.01 0.48
CA LEU A 64 1.94 17.41 -0.90
C LEU A 64 1.47 16.35 -1.93
N THR A 65 1.56 15.07 -1.58
CA THR A 65 1.05 14.00 -2.44
C THR A 65 -0.47 14.07 -2.59
N GLU A 66 -1.21 14.28 -1.50
CA GLU A 66 -2.67 14.46 -1.58
C GLU A 66 -3.05 15.71 -2.40
N GLU A 67 -2.30 16.80 -2.28
CA GLU A 67 -2.50 17.99 -3.10
C GLU A 67 -2.28 17.70 -4.60
N THR A 68 -1.22 16.97 -4.93
CA THR A 68 -0.91 16.55 -6.30
C THR A 68 -2.02 15.66 -6.86
N VAL A 69 -2.45 14.64 -6.09
CA VAL A 69 -3.57 13.77 -6.47
C VAL A 69 -4.86 14.59 -6.61
N GLY A 70 -5.13 15.53 -5.71
CA GLY A 70 -6.31 16.40 -5.76
C GLY A 70 -6.36 17.27 -7.01
N ARG A 71 -5.22 17.81 -7.46
CA ARG A 71 -5.16 18.55 -8.73
C ARG A 71 -5.44 17.65 -9.93
N TRP A 72 -4.92 16.43 -9.93
CA TRP A 72 -5.18 15.45 -10.97
C TRP A 72 -6.66 15.00 -10.97
N LEU A 73 -7.25 14.74 -9.81
CA LEU A 73 -8.67 14.35 -9.67
C LEU A 73 -9.63 15.33 -10.34
N LYS A 74 -9.31 16.63 -10.34
CA LYS A 74 -10.11 17.67 -11.03
C LYS A 74 -10.17 17.48 -12.54
N THR A 75 -9.26 16.71 -13.12
CA THR A 75 -9.23 16.40 -14.57
C THR A 75 -10.06 15.17 -14.94
N LYS A 76 -10.62 14.47 -13.95
CA LYS A 76 -11.37 13.20 -14.12
C LYS A 76 -12.76 13.31 -13.50
N SER A 77 -13.67 12.42 -13.90
CA SER A 77 -14.91 12.23 -13.15
C SER A 77 -14.58 11.60 -11.79
N ARG A 78 -14.94 12.28 -10.70
CA ARG A 78 -14.68 11.77 -9.33
C ARG A 78 -15.29 10.38 -9.10
N GLU A 79 -16.46 10.13 -9.66
CA GLU A 79 -17.19 8.86 -9.53
C GLU A 79 -16.56 7.70 -10.29
N SER A 80 -15.67 7.98 -11.26
CA SER A 80 -14.93 6.93 -11.97
C SER A 80 -13.74 6.39 -11.18
N ILE A 81 -13.41 6.99 -10.02
CA ILE A 81 -12.22 6.70 -9.23
C ILE A 81 -12.62 6.27 -7.82
N ILE A 82 -12.09 5.14 -7.39
CA ILE A 82 -12.08 4.71 -6.00
C ILE A 82 -10.80 5.26 -5.36
N LEU A 83 -10.95 6.16 -4.40
CA LEU A 83 -9.85 6.86 -3.75
C LEU A 83 -9.68 6.39 -2.32
N ALA A 84 -8.47 5.91 -2.00
CA ALA A 84 -8.08 5.60 -0.64
C ALA A 84 -7.09 6.64 -0.11
N THR A 85 -7.26 7.03 1.16
CA THR A 85 -6.23 7.73 1.92
C THR A 85 -6.14 7.19 3.35
N LYS A 86 -5.18 7.69 4.15
CA LYS A 86 -4.88 7.14 5.46
C LYS A 86 -4.63 8.23 6.47
N VAL A 87 -5.17 8.03 7.70
CA VAL A 87 -4.73 8.79 8.87
C VAL A 87 -3.43 8.22 9.41
N ALA A 88 -2.45 9.06 9.69
CA ALA A 88 -1.19 8.64 10.28
C ALA A 88 -1.41 8.04 11.68
N GLY A 89 -0.80 6.89 11.93
CA GLY A 89 -0.84 6.23 13.24
C GLY A 89 -0.06 6.98 14.32
N ALA A 90 0.04 6.38 15.50
CA ALA A 90 0.83 6.92 16.60
C ALA A 90 2.29 7.13 16.17
N ALA A 91 2.80 8.34 16.36
CA ALA A 91 4.16 8.71 15.98
C ALA A 91 4.71 9.80 16.91
N SER A 92 6.02 9.80 17.04
CA SER A 92 6.75 10.81 17.81
C SER A 92 7.87 11.42 16.96
N GLY A 93 7.73 12.69 16.60
CA GLY A 93 8.81 13.55 16.15
C GLY A 93 9.51 13.26 14.82
N TRP A 94 9.04 12.32 14.01
CA TRP A 94 9.69 12.02 12.73
C TRP A 94 8.91 12.53 11.51
N PHE A 95 7.66 12.81 11.70
CA PHE A 95 6.84 13.53 10.78
C PHE A 95 5.93 14.43 11.63
N VAL A 96 5.84 15.68 11.31
CA VAL A 96 5.25 16.66 12.21
C VAL A 96 4.05 17.31 11.56
N PRO A 97 2.83 16.81 11.77
CA PRO A 97 1.72 17.73 11.78
C PRO A 97 1.85 18.62 13.02
N PRO A 98 1.47 19.91 12.96
CA PRO A 98 1.52 20.83 14.10
C PRO A 98 0.41 20.50 15.13
N ILE A 99 0.38 19.26 15.59
CA ILE A 99 -0.59 18.72 16.52
C ILE A 99 0.16 18.15 17.73
N ARG A 100 -0.19 18.56 18.94
CA ARG A 100 0.39 18.03 20.18
C ARG A 100 1.92 17.99 20.17
N HIS A 101 2.57 19.05 19.70
CA HIS A 101 4.03 19.14 19.59
C HIS A 101 4.66 18.02 18.74
N GLY A 102 3.99 17.57 17.65
CA GLY A 102 4.48 16.52 16.77
C GLY A 102 4.18 15.09 17.20
N TYR A 103 3.31 14.91 18.20
CA TYR A 103 2.83 13.59 18.60
C TYR A 103 1.45 13.34 18.00
N THR A 104 1.32 12.23 17.26
CA THR A 104 0.04 11.74 16.74
C THR A 104 -0.46 10.54 17.54
N ALA A 105 -1.77 10.37 17.59
CA ALA A 105 -2.45 9.23 18.19
C ALA A 105 -3.67 8.89 17.31
N ILE A 106 -4.10 7.65 17.30
CA ILE A 106 -5.33 7.26 16.58
C ILE A 106 -6.55 7.46 17.49
N ASP A 107 -6.66 8.66 18.03
CA ASP A 107 -7.80 9.09 18.82
C ASP A 107 -8.81 9.87 17.95
N ARG A 108 -9.98 10.11 18.51
CA ARG A 108 -11.06 10.81 17.83
C ARG A 108 -10.61 12.18 17.27
N PHE A 109 -9.91 12.97 18.07
CA PHE A 109 -9.47 14.31 17.67
C PHE A 109 -8.56 14.29 16.44
N HIS A 110 -7.58 13.37 16.41
CA HIS A 110 -6.66 13.28 15.27
C HIS A 110 -7.36 12.74 14.03
N ILE A 111 -8.21 11.70 14.18
CA ILE A 111 -8.96 11.11 13.05
C ILE A 111 -9.85 12.17 12.40
N GLU A 112 -10.65 12.92 13.17
CA GLU A 112 -11.54 13.97 12.66
C GLU A 112 -10.76 15.09 11.97
N ARG A 113 -9.65 15.53 12.56
CA ARG A 113 -8.80 16.57 11.98
C ARG A 113 -8.09 16.11 10.71
N ALA A 114 -7.60 14.88 10.68
CA ALA A 114 -6.86 14.32 9.55
C ALA A 114 -7.76 14.20 8.31
N ILE A 115 -9.00 13.71 8.47
CA ILE A 115 -9.94 13.58 7.34
C ILE A 115 -10.29 14.95 6.76
N GLU A 116 -10.53 15.98 7.57
CA GLU A 116 -10.80 17.33 7.08
C GLU A 116 -9.63 17.88 6.25
N GLY A 117 -8.42 17.66 6.73
CA GLY A 117 -7.20 18.01 6.00
C GLY A 117 -7.09 17.27 4.67
N SER A 118 -7.32 15.97 4.66
CA SER A 118 -7.27 15.12 3.46
C SER A 118 -8.32 15.52 2.42
N LEU A 119 -9.58 15.72 2.83
CA LEU A 119 -10.65 16.19 1.94
C LEU A 119 -10.30 17.52 1.29
N LYS A 120 -9.75 18.47 2.07
CA LYS A 120 -9.31 19.77 1.56
C LYS A 120 -8.18 19.66 0.53
N ARG A 121 -7.12 18.86 0.82
CA ARG A 121 -5.98 18.67 -0.09
C ARG A 121 -6.38 17.93 -1.36
N LEU A 122 -7.21 16.92 -1.23
CA LEU A 122 -7.72 16.12 -2.35
C LEU A 122 -8.81 16.85 -3.16
N GLY A 123 -9.44 17.90 -2.60
CA GLY A 123 -10.47 18.68 -3.28
C GLY A 123 -11.73 17.87 -3.58
N THR A 124 -12.15 17.01 -2.65
CA THR A 124 -13.32 16.13 -2.73
C THR A 124 -14.10 16.14 -1.43
N ASP A 125 -15.39 15.84 -1.49
CA ASP A 125 -16.27 15.84 -0.32
C ASP A 125 -16.30 14.48 0.39
N TYR A 126 -15.76 13.42 -0.24
CA TYR A 126 -15.75 12.07 0.33
C TYR A 126 -14.53 11.26 -0.08
N ILE A 127 -14.16 10.31 0.77
CA ILE A 127 -13.15 9.28 0.55
C ILE A 127 -13.84 7.92 0.43
N ASP A 128 -13.46 7.12 -0.54
CA ASP A 128 -14.06 5.79 -0.75
C ASP A 128 -13.57 4.78 0.30
N LEU A 129 -12.26 4.78 0.59
CA LEU A 129 -11.65 3.92 1.61
C LEU A 129 -10.70 4.72 2.51
N TYR A 130 -11.07 4.89 3.78
CA TYR A 130 -10.21 5.58 4.76
C TYR A 130 -9.54 4.59 5.70
N GLN A 131 -8.21 4.66 5.80
CA GLN A 131 -7.44 3.62 6.45
C GLN A 131 -6.67 4.15 7.67
N MET A 132 -6.63 3.38 8.73
CA MET A 132 -5.64 3.53 9.80
C MET A 132 -4.28 3.12 9.25
N HIS A 133 -3.30 4.05 9.17
CA HIS A 133 -2.01 3.79 8.51
C HIS A 133 -1.14 2.78 9.25
N TRP A 134 -1.19 2.78 10.58
CA TRP A 134 -0.68 1.74 11.49
C TRP A 134 -1.39 1.84 12.84
N PRO A 135 -1.49 0.73 13.57
CA PRO A 135 -2.19 0.71 14.86
C PRO A 135 -1.58 1.63 15.92
N ASP A 136 -2.42 2.09 16.83
CA ASP A 136 -2.00 2.70 18.10
C ASP A 136 -1.95 1.63 19.20
N THR A 137 -0.93 1.68 20.04
CA THR A 137 -0.78 0.75 21.15
C THR A 137 -1.24 1.33 22.50
N VAL A 138 -1.58 2.62 22.52
CA VAL A 138 -1.97 3.36 23.73
C VAL A 138 -3.45 3.70 23.73
N VAL A 139 -3.97 4.24 22.62
CA VAL A 139 -5.36 4.58 22.47
C VAL A 139 -6.20 3.30 22.36
N PRO A 140 -7.26 3.13 23.16
CA PRO A 140 -8.17 2.00 23.02
C PRO A 140 -8.78 1.96 21.61
N ILE A 141 -8.75 0.79 20.98
CA ILE A 141 -9.27 0.63 19.61
C ILE A 141 -10.77 0.98 19.52
N GLU A 142 -11.50 0.83 20.60
CA GLU A 142 -12.91 1.18 20.74
C GLU A 142 -13.16 2.69 20.46
N GLU A 143 -12.25 3.56 20.91
CA GLU A 143 -12.30 5.00 20.63
C GLU A 143 -12.09 5.28 19.15
N SER A 144 -11.04 4.67 18.57
CA SER A 144 -10.72 4.81 17.16
C SER A 144 -11.87 4.32 16.27
N MET A 145 -12.45 3.16 16.57
CA MET A 145 -13.55 2.58 15.79
C MET A 145 -14.81 3.44 15.83
N ARG A 146 -15.17 4.02 17.00
CA ARG A 146 -16.28 4.98 17.10
C ARG A 146 -16.03 6.26 16.30
N ALA A 147 -14.77 6.74 16.25
CA ALA A 147 -14.40 7.89 15.42
C ALA A 147 -14.53 7.58 13.93
N PHE A 148 -14.03 6.44 13.46
CA PHE A 148 -14.18 5.99 12.09
C PHE A 148 -15.66 5.79 11.71
N ASP A 149 -16.47 5.21 12.60
CA ASP A 149 -17.92 5.05 12.39
C ASP A 149 -18.61 6.41 12.20
N ALA A 150 -18.31 7.39 13.02
CA ALA A 150 -18.85 8.75 12.90
C ALA A 150 -18.54 9.37 11.53
N LEU A 151 -17.37 9.09 10.94
CA LEU A 151 -17.01 9.54 9.58
C LEU A 151 -17.83 8.84 8.52
N THR A 152 -18.14 7.55 8.69
CA THR A 152 -19.01 6.83 7.73
C THR A 152 -20.46 7.33 7.82
N GLN A 153 -20.98 7.55 9.03
CA GLN A 153 -22.32 8.08 9.26
C GLN A 153 -22.49 9.50 8.69
N SER A 154 -21.44 10.33 8.76
CA SER A 154 -21.47 11.68 8.16
C SER A 154 -21.35 11.69 6.64
N GLY A 155 -21.08 10.55 6.00
CA GLY A 155 -20.87 10.43 4.56
C GLY A 155 -19.51 10.94 4.05
N LYS A 156 -18.61 11.40 4.91
CA LYS A 156 -17.24 11.81 4.53
C LYS A 156 -16.37 10.63 4.09
N VAL A 157 -16.70 9.44 4.59
CA VAL A 157 -16.00 8.19 4.28
C VAL A 157 -17.04 7.14 3.88
N ARG A 158 -16.78 6.37 2.84
CA ARG A 158 -17.68 5.29 2.42
C ARG A 158 -17.39 4.00 3.19
N TYR A 159 -16.12 3.60 3.23
CA TYR A 159 -15.67 2.39 3.91
C TYR A 159 -14.35 2.64 4.63
N ILE A 160 -14.05 1.82 5.62
CA ILE A 160 -12.84 1.93 6.44
C ILE A 160 -11.97 0.69 6.33
N GLY A 161 -10.68 0.85 6.58
CA GLY A 161 -9.68 -0.22 6.57
C GLY A 161 -8.56 0.03 7.57
N THR A 162 -7.70 -0.97 7.72
CA THR A 162 -6.47 -0.85 8.52
C THR A 162 -5.23 -1.12 7.66
N SER A 163 -4.07 -0.77 8.17
CA SER A 163 -2.78 -1.02 7.51
C SER A 163 -1.70 -1.31 8.55
N ASN A 164 -0.69 -2.09 8.17
CA ASN A 164 0.41 -2.48 9.05
C ASN A 164 -0.06 -3.11 10.37
N ASP A 165 -1.17 -3.82 10.31
CA ASP A 165 -1.79 -4.45 11.46
C ASP A 165 -1.54 -5.96 11.44
N THR A 166 -1.76 -6.59 12.59
CA THR A 166 -1.69 -8.05 12.78
C THR A 166 -3.07 -8.68 12.65
N ALA A 167 -3.15 -9.99 12.42
CA ALA A 167 -4.40 -10.72 12.43
C ALA A 167 -5.15 -10.52 13.77
N ARG A 168 -4.43 -10.55 14.90
CA ARG A 168 -4.99 -10.29 16.22
C ARG A 168 -5.56 -8.88 16.36
N GLY A 169 -4.83 -7.85 15.91
CA GLY A 169 -5.25 -6.45 15.99
C GLY A 169 -6.49 -6.20 15.14
N THR A 170 -6.47 -6.67 13.91
CA THR A 170 -7.59 -6.57 12.98
C THR A 170 -8.82 -7.31 13.52
N MET A 171 -8.66 -8.56 14.02
CA MET A 171 -9.77 -9.30 14.62
C MET A 171 -10.37 -8.57 15.82
N LYS A 172 -9.54 -7.97 16.70
CA LYS A 172 -10.05 -7.16 17.83
C LYS A 172 -10.91 -6.00 17.32
N SER A 173 -10.48 -5.31 16.28
CA SER A 173 -11.26 -4.21 15.67
C SER A 173 -12.59 -4.69 15.08
N LEU A 174 -12.60 -5.83 14.39
CA LEU A 174 -13.82 -6.45 13.86
C LEU A 174 -14.80 -6.86 14.97
N MET A 175 -14.28 -7.38 16.07
CA MET A 175 -15.12 -7.72 17.24
C MET A 175 -15.74 -6.48 17.88
N VAL A 176 -14.98 -5.38 18.04
CA VAL A 176 -15.53 -4.09 18.52
C VAL A 176 -16.64 -3.62 17.60
N SER A 177 -16.41 -3.61 16.28
CA SER A 177 -17.43 -3.22 15.30
C SER A 177 -18.70 -4.05 15.44
N LYS A 178 -18.57 -5.36 15.60
CA LYS A 178 -19.69 -6.29 15.73
C LYS A 178 -20.49 -6.05 17.02
N TYR A 179 -19.81 -5.91 18.16
CA TYR A 179 -20.47 -5.76 19.45
C TYR A 179 -21.10 -4.37 19.64
N GLU A 180 -20.43 -3.32 19.17
CA GLU A 180 -20.92 -1.95 19.28
C GLU A 180 -21.77 -1.53 18.05
N LYS A 181 -21.94 -2.42 17.04
CA LYS A 181 -22.69 -2.17 15.79
C LYS A 181 -22.16 -0.96 15.02
N LEU A 182 -20.84 -0.86 14.93
CA LEU A 182 -20.13 0.18 14.21
C LEU A 182 -19.75 -0.28 12.79
N ALA A 183 -19.31 0.66 11.94
CA ALA A 183 -18.65 0.35 10.69
C ALA A 183 -17.46 -0.60 10.94
N ARG A 184 -17.22 -1.52 10.00
CA ARG A 184 -16.15 -2.52 10.10
C ARG A 184 -15.02 -2.22 9.14
N PHE A 185 -13.82 -2.70 9.44
CA PHE A 185 -12.75 -2.72 8.45
C PHE A 185 -13.09 -3.70 7.33
N GLU A 186 -13.04 -3.22 6.09
CA GLU A 186 -13.25 -4.02 4.88
C GLU A 186 -11.93 -4.49 4.26
N SER A 187 -10.80 -3.89 4.68
CA SER A 187 -9.47 -4.24 4.18
C SER A 187 -8.40 -4.14 5.24
N ILE A 188 -7.32 -4.91 5.00
CA ILE A 188 -6.03 -4.73 5.64
C ILE A 188 -4.97 -4.48 4.56
N GLN A 189 -4.16 -3.42 4.71
CA GLN A 189 -3.10 -3.06 3.77
C GLN A 189 -1.73 -3.35 4.40
N ASN A 190 -1.06 -4.41 3.94
CA ASN A 190 0.21 -4.87 4.52
C ASN A 190 1.29 -5.08 3.45
N ASN A 191 2.56 -5.14 3.89
CA ASN A 191 3.68 -5.50 3.03
C ASN A 191 3.59 -6.98 2.63
N PHE A 192 3.34 -7.23 1.34
CA PHE A 192 3.19 -8.60 0.85
C PHE A 192 3.83 -8.75 -0.54
N SER A 193 4.81 -9.63 -0.64
CA SER A 193 5.61 -9.87 -1.85
C SER A 193 6.29 -11.23 -1.81
N LEU A 194 6.95 -11.64 -2.89
CA LEU A 194 7.81 -12.83 -2.92
C LEU A 194 8.89 -12.83 -1.82
N LEU A 195 9.34 -11.64 -1.37
CA LEU A 195 10.32 -11.47 -0.31
C LEU A 195 9.71 -11.42 1.09
N ASN A 196 8.40 -11.17 1.20
CA ASN A 196 7.67 -11.13 2.47
C ASN A 196 6.32 -11.82 2.34
N ARG A 197 6.27 -13.08 2.72
CA ARG A 197 5.08 -13.94 2.61
C ARG A 197 4.37 -14.19 3.95
N ARG A 198 4.67 -13.40 4.99
CA ARG A 198 4.12 -13.63 6.35
C ARG A 198 2.61 -13.62 6.41
N ASP A 199 1.99 -12.80 5.57
CA ASP A 199 0.53 -12.65 5.54
C ASP A 199 -0.21 -13.81 4.84
N LEU A 200 0.51 -14.78 4.25
CA LEU A 200 -0.12 -15.97 3.66
C LEU A 200 -0.88 -16.83 4.67
N THR A 201 -0.39 -16.89 5.90
CA THR A 201 -0.95 -17.74 6.95
C THR A 201 -2.08 -17.03 7.71
N GLU A 202 -1.75 -16.31 8.76
CA GLU A 202 -2.76 -15.75 9.68
C GLU A 202 -3.63 -14.67 9.02
N ILE A 203 -3.05 -13.74 8.27
CA ILE A 203 -3.83 -12.70 7.58
C ILE A 203 -4.66 -13.30 6.46
N GLY A 204 -4.11 -14.23 5.68
CA GLY A 204 -4.86 -14.91 4.63
C GLY A 204 -6.05 -15.71 5.16
N ALA A 205 -5.89 -16.41 6.30
CA ALA A 205 -6.98 -17.10 6.98
C ALA A 205 -8.04 -16.12 7.50
N LEU A 206 -7.61 -15.06 8.21
CA LEU A 206 -8.51 -14.01 8.70
C LEU A 206 -9.32 -13.36 7.56
N CYS A 207 -8.66 -13.04 6.43
CA CYS A 207 -9.34 -12.44 5.30
C CYS A 207 -10.45 -13.32 4.74
N ARG A 208 -10.21 -14.64 4.64
CA ARG A 208 -11.23 -15.59 4.16
C ARG A 208 -12.38 -15.77 5.15
N GLU A 209 -12.07 -15.95 6.43
CA GLU A 209 -13.05 -16.17 7.49
C GLU A 209 -13.95 -14.95 7.71
N GLU A 210 -13.34 -13.77 7.83
CA GLU A 210 -14.04 -12.54 8.11
C GLU A 210 -14.49 -11.78 6.84
N LYS A 211 -14.15 -12.30 5.65
CA LYS A 211 -14.48 -11.68 4.35
C LYS A 211 -14.02 -10.22 4.27
N ILE A 212 -12.79 -9.96 4.67
CA ILE A 212 -12.06 -8.73 4.42
C ILE A 212 -11.01 -8.98 3.34
N SER A 213 -10.46 -7.93 2.73
CA SER A 213 -9.47 -8.09 1.67
C SER A 213 -8.09 -7.62 2.10
N LEU A 214 -7.05 -8.38 1.72
CA LEU A 214 -5.69 -7.87 1.74
C LEU A 214 -5.46 -6.93 0.56
N LEU A 215 -4.80 -5.79 0.83
CA LEU A 215 -4.28 -4.84 -0.15
C LEU A 215 -2.74 -4.85 -0.05
N PRO A 216 -2.04 -5.70 -0.81
CA PRO A 216 -0.59 -5.78 -0.78
C PRO A 216 0.08 -4.47 -1.17
N TYR A 217 0.99 -3.93 -0.35
CA TYR A 217 1.91 -2.88 -0.78
C TYR A 217 3.34 -3.40 -0.93
N SER A 218 4.16 -2.67 -1.70
CA SER A 218 5.54 -3.03 -2.05
C SER A 218 5.68 -4.44 -2.67
N PRO A 219 4.88 -4.81 -3.68
CA PRO A 219 4.95 -6.13 -4.31
C PRO A 219 6.30 -6.42 -4.95
N LEU A 220 7.08 -5.38 -5.23
CA LEU A 220 8.45 -5.46 -5.78
C LEU A 220 9.55 -5.36 -4.72
N GLY A 221 9.21 -5.39 -3.41
CA GLY A 221 10.20 -5.20 -2.36
C GLY A 221 10.95 -3.86 -2.52
N GLY A 222 10.23 -2.78 -2.86
CA GLY A 222 10.84 -1.47 -3.14
C GLY A 222 11.73 -1.43 -4.37
N GLY A 223 11.49 -2.30 -5.33
CA GLY A 223 12.24 -2.43 -6.58
C GLY A 223 13.33 -3.50 -6.58
N VAL A 224 13.56 -4.21 -5.47
CA VAL A 224 14.56 -5.30 -5.41
C VAL A 224 14.20 -6.41 -6.38
N LEU A 225 12.95 -6.84 -6.43
CA LEU A 225 12.47 -7.91 -7.33
C LEU A 225 12.51 -7.55 -8.82
N SER A 226 12.86 -6.32 -9.20
CA SER A 226 13.16 -6.00 -10.60
C SER A 226 14.53 -6.55 -11.05
N GLY A 227 15.40 -6.95 -10.11
CA GLY A 227 16.74 -7.42 -10.36
C GLY A 227 17.79 -6.34 -10.55
N LYS A 228 17.41 -5.05 -10.55
CA LYS A 228 18.36 -3.95 -10.79
C LYS A 228 19.51 -3.92 -9.79
N TYR A 229 19.24 -4.21 -8.52
CA TYR A 229 20.27 -4.25 -7.47
C TYR A 229 21.13 -5.51 -7.51
N ASN A 230 20.69 -6.58 -8.20
CA ASN A 230 21.52 -7.75 -8.48
C ASN A 230 22.53 -7.48 -9.60
N GLN A 231 22.19 -6.60 -10.54
CA GLN A 231 23.08 -6.19 -11.64
C GLN A 231 24.09 -5.13 -11.16
N ASP A 232 23.60 -4.12 -10.45
CA ASP A 232 24.41 -3.06 -9.86
C ASP A 232 23.79 -2.64 -8.51
N ILE A 233 24.51 -2.90 -7.41
CA ILE A 233 24.04 -2.53 -6.05
C ILE A 233 23.84 -1.03 -5.87
N ASN A 234 24.47 -0.20 -6.72
CA ASN A 234 24.32 1.25 -6.76
C ASN A 234 23.29 1.73 -7.80
N ALA A 235 22.59 0.80 -8.49
CA ALA A 235 21.58 1.16 -9.46
C ALA A 235 20.64 2.23 -8.92
N HIS A 236 20.35 3.26 -9.73
CA HIS A 236 19.51 4.38 -9.32
C HIS A 236 18.15 3.90 -8.78
N GLY A 237 17.80 4.39 -7.59
CA GLY A 237 16.54 4.07 -6.95
C GLY A 237 16.54 4.36 -5.45
N ARG A 238 15.36 4.30 -4.85
CA ARG A 238 15.12 4.67 -3.46
C ARG A 238 16.11 4.07 -2.46
N PHE A 239 16.45 2.81 -2.60
CA PHE A 239 17.31 2.15 -1.60
C PHE A 239 18.80 2.45 -1.79
N SER A 240 19.28 2.70 -3.00
CA SER A 240 20.65 3.19 -3.20
C SER A 240 20.86 4.56 -2.55
N ASP A 241 19.83 5.42 -2.59
CA ASP A 241 19.86 6.72 -1.90
C ASP A 241 19.78 6.54 -0.38
N TYR A 242 18.93 5.62 0.09
CA TYR A 242 18.77 5.35 1.52
C TYR A 242 20.02 4.76 2.17
N VAL A 243 20.77 3.90 1.47
CA VAL A 243 22.05 3.36 1.97
C VAL A 243 23.04 4.50 2.25
N LYS A 244 23.07 5.54 1.41
CA LYS A 244 23.97 6.70 1.52
C LYS A 244 23.42 7.80 2.43
N SER A 245 22.19 7.67 2.91
CA SER A 245 21.54 8.72 3.71
C SER A 245 22.19 8.92 5.08
N SER A 246 22.26 10.16 5.54
CA SER A 246 22.60 10.50 6.94
C SER A 246 21.53 10.03 7.93
N ASN A 247 20.28 9.82 7.47
CA ASN A 247 19.17 9.39 8.31
C ASN A 247 19.27 7.89 8.64
N LYS A 248 19.48 7.56 9.93
CA LYS A 248 19.60 6.18 10.42
C LYS A 248 18.40 5.30 10.03
N ARG A 249 17.18 5.85 10.08
CA ARG A 249 15.95 5.11 9.74
C ARG A 249 15.91 4.70 8.27
N GLN A 250 16.35 5.59 7.37
CA GLN A 250 16.43 5.27 5.94
C GLN A 250 17.46 4.16 5.69
N ARG A 251 18.65 4.24 6.33
CA ARG A 251 19.65 3.16 6.21
C ARG A 251 19.15 1.82 6.74
N LEU A 252 18.44 1.80 7.88
CA LEU A 252 17.83 0.57 8.41
C LEU A 252 16.75 0.03 7.49
N MET A 253 15.94 0.89 6.87
CA MET A 253 14.97 0.48 5.88
C MET A 253 15.66 -0.13 4.65
N ALA A 254 16.71 0.51 4.11
CA ALA A 254 17.47 -0.06 3.00
C ALA A 254 18.05 -1.43 3.36
N ALA A 255 18.67 -1.58 4.52
CA ALA A 255 19.25 -2.84 4.97
C ALA A 255 18.23 -3.98 5.10
N ARG A 256 16.97 -3.66 5.45
CA ARG A 256 15.89 -4.63 5.48
C ARG A 256 15.55 -5.18 4.11
N PHE A 257 15.56 -4.33 3.08
CA PHE A 257 15.18 -4.69 1.71
C PHE A 257 16.38 -5.12 0.85
N MET A 258 17.57 -4.60 1.14
CA MET A 258 18.80 -4.88 0.39
C MET A 258 19.82 -5.59 1.31
N ASN A 259 19.68 -6.90 1.43
CA ASN A 259 20.59 -7.76 2.14
C ASN A 259 20.87 -9.03 1.31
N ASP A 260 21.88 -9.81 1.70
CA ASP A 260 22.31 -10.99 0.93
C ASP A 260 21.18 -11.97 0.67
N LYS A 261 20.29 -12.21 1.64
CA LYS A 261 19.15 -13.13 1.47
C LYS A 261 18.13 -12.62 0.45
N THR A 262 17.84 -11.33 0.46
CA THR A 262 16.91 -10.75 -0.53
C THR A 262 17.49 -10.77 -1.94
N LEU A 263 18.79 -10.50 -2.08
CA LEU A 263 19.47 -10.53 -3.37
C LEU A 263 19.60 -11.96 -3.90
N LEU A 264 19.96 -12.93 -3.06
CA LEU A 264 19.98 -14.35 -3.44
C LEU A 264 18.61 -14.87 -3.84
N SER A 265 17.56 -14.56 -3.06
CA SER A 265 16.19 -14.95 -3.42
C SER A 265 15.78 -14.30 -4.74
N THR A 266 16.09 -13.02 -4.93
CA THR A 266 15.78 -12.31 -6.17
C THR A 266 16.46 -12.93 -7.36
N GLN A 267 17.73 -13.34 -7.26
CA GLN A 267 18.45 -14.01 -8.35
C GLN A 267 17.73 -15.28 -8.82
N GLU A 268 17.23 -16.10 -7.89
CA GLU A 268 16.44 -17.29 -8.23
C GLU A 268 15.09 -16.91 -8.87
N TYR A 269 14.41 -15.89 -8.37
CA TYR A 269 13.16 -15.41 -8.98
C TYR A 269 13.37 -14.85 -10.40
N LEU A 270 14.50 -14.19 -10.66
CA LEU A 270 14.85 -13.74 -12.01
C LEU A 270 15.04 -14.91 -12.97
N ARG A 271 15.69 -15.99 -12.52
CA ARG A 271 15.86 -17.22 -13.32
C ARG A 271 14.50 -17.85 -13.64
N ILE A 272 13.61 -17.99 -12.66
CA ILE A 272 12.26 -18.53 -12.88
C ILE A 272 11.46 -17.65 -13.85
N ALA A 273 11.55 -16.33 -13.73
CA ALA A 273 10.88 -15.41 -14.66
C ALA A 273 11.36 -15.59 -16.09
N ALA A 274 12.68 -15.71 -16.30
CA ALA A 274 13.28 -15.94 -17.62
C ALA A 274 12.85 -17.28 -18.23
N GLU A 275 12.85 -18.36 -17.45
CA GLU A 275 12.37 -19.70 -17.87
C GLU A 275 10.88 -19.67 -18.26
N ALA A 276 10.07 -18.86 -17.57
CA ALA A 276 8.65 -18.71 -17.84
C ALA A 276 8.34 -17.71 -18.98
N GLY A 277 9.36 -17.05 -19.57
CA GLY A 277 9.17 -16.01 -20.57
C GLY A 277 8.46 -14.76 -20.03
N LEU A 278 8.56 -14.48 -18.73
CA LEU A 278 7.90 -13.36 -18.05
C LEU A 278 8.92 -12.27 -17.67
N HIS A 279 8.48 -11.02 -17.74
CA HIS A 279 9.22 -9.95 -17.11
C HIS A 279 9.19 -10.12 -15.57
N PRO A 280 10.32 -10.00 -14.84
CA PRO A 280 10.36 -10.27 -13.39
C PRO A 280 9.41 -9.39 -12.57
N VAL A 281 9.24 -8.13 -12.96
CA VAL A 281 8.25 -7.22 -12.34
C VAL A 281 6.83 -7.75 -12.53
N THR A 282 6.49 -8.18 -13.73
CA THR A 282 5.18 -8.76 -14.06
C THR A 282 4.92 -10.03 -13.23
N MET A 283 5.89 -10.93 -13.14
CA MET A 283 5.78 -12.16 -12.35
C MET A 283 5.57 -11.86 -10.86
N ALA A 284 6.35 -10.97 -10.28
CA ALA A 284 6.26 -10.63 -8.86
C ALA A 284 4.91 -10.00 -8.49
N ILE A 285 4.38 -9.12 -9.33
CA ILE A 285 3.07 -8.50 -9.12
C ILE A 285 1.94 -9.52 -9.37
N ALA A 286 2.04 -10.35 -10.42
CA ALA A 286 1.08 -11.42 -10.70
C ALA A 286 0.99 -12.40 -9.53
N TRP A 287 2.12 -12.76 -8.92
CA TRP A 287 2.14 -13.59 -7.71
C TRP A 287 1.38 -12.93 -6.57
N SER A 288 1.64 -11.64 -6.30
CA SER A 288 1.00 -10.93 -5.17
C SER A 288 -0.52 -10.80 -5.34
N LYS A 289 -1.01 -10.59 -6.57
CA LYS A 289 -2.43 -10.32 -6.83
C LYS A 289 -3.32 -11.56 -6.98
N GLN A 290 -2.74 -12.76 -7.14
CA GLN A 290 -3.54 -13.93 -7.55
C GLN A 290 -4.21 -14.69 -6.41
N PHE A 291 -3.94 -14.33 -5.16
CA PHE A 291 -4.59 -14.94 -4.01
C PHE A 291 -6.05 -14.48 -3.90
N ASP A 292 -6.94 -15.42 -3.53
CA ASP A 292 -8.38 -15.20 -3.39
C ASP A 292 -8.75 -14.13 -2.36
N PHE A 293 -7.90 -13.92 -1.36
CA PHE A 293 -8.07 -12.90 -0.32
C PHE A 293 -7.46 -11.53 -0.70
N VAL A 294 -6.85 -11.39 -1.87
CA VAL A 294 -6.29 -10.13 -2.36
C VAL A 294 -7.28 -9.44 -3.29
N ALA A 295 -7.73 -8.23 -2.94
CA ALA A 295 -8.59 -7.46 -3.83
C ALA A 295 -7.77 -6.69 -4.89
N SER A 296 -6.72 -6.00 -4.46
CA SER A 296 -5.93 -5.15 -5.34
C SER A 296 -4.50 -4.99 -4.82
N THR A 297 -3.51 -5.17 -5.68
CA THR A 297 -2.09 -5.02 -5.33
C THR A 297 -1.61 -3.61 -5.66
N ILE A 298 -1.06 -2.91 -4.66
CA ILE A 298 -0.62 -1.51 -4.77
C ILE A 298 0.77 -1.46 -5.41
N ILE A 299 0.83 -0.91 -6.61
CA ILE A 299 2.08 -0.63 -7.34
C ILE A 299 2.50 0.82 -7.16
N GLY A 300 3.78 1.12 -7.43
CA GLY A 300 4.33 2.47 -7.46
C GLY A 300 5.31 2.64 -8.61
N ALA A 301 5.43 3.87 -9.09
CA ALA A 301 6.35 4.26 -10.14
C ALA A 301 6.89 5.68 -9.89
N THR A 302 8.01 6.02 -10.53
CA THR A 302 8.55 7.38 -10.60
C THR A 302 8.57 7.92 -12.02
N THR A 303 8.37 7.05 -13.02
CA THR A 303 8.14 7.41 -14.43
C THR A 303 7.02 6.56 -15.03
N ALA A 304 6.36 7.05 -16.07
CA ALA A 304 5.26 6.34 -16.72
C ALA A 304 5.70 5.03 -17.42
N GLU A 305 6.94 4.97 -17.89
CA GLU A 305 7.49 3.77 -18.55
C GLU A 305 7.61 2.59 -17.58
N GLN A 306 7.90 2.86 -16.31
CA GLN A 306 7.97 1.81 -15.28
C GLN A 306 6.65 1.06 -15.08
N LEU A 307 5.52 1.64 -15.51
CA LEU A 307 4.21 1.01 -15.37
C LEU A 307 3.97 -0.14 -16.36
N ASP A 308 4.64 -0.19 -17.51
CA ASP A 308 4.32 -1.18 -18.56
C ASP A 308 4.39 -2.62 -18.04
N ALA A 309 5.50 -2.99 -17.41
CA ALA A 309 5.64 -4.31 -16.82
C ALA A 309 4.71 -4.56 -15.62
N SER A 310 4.39 -3.51 -14.87
CA SER A 310 3.47 -3.59 -13.72
C SER A 310 2.02 -3.79 -14.17
N LEU A 311 1.57 -3.03 -15.16
CA LEU A 311 0.22 -3.11 -15.70
C LEU A 311 -0.01 -4.42 -16.49
N ALA A 312 1.03 -4.95 -17.15
CA ALA A 312 0.96 -6.25 -17.82
C ALA A 312 0.54 -7.37 -16.84
N ALA A 313 0.87 -7.25 -15.56
CA ALA A 313 0.49 -8.21 -14.53
C ALA A 313 -1.04 -8.32 -14.34
N MET A 314 -1.83 -7.33 -14.74
CA MET A 314 -3.30 -7.40 -14.62
C MET A 314 -3.90 -8.63 -15.31
N ASN A 315 -3.32 -9.04 -16.44
CA ASN A 315 -3.81 -10.13 -17.28
C ASN A 315 -2.98 -11.42 -17.15
N VAL A 316 -1.97 -11.46 -16.26
CA VAL A 316 -1.13 -12.63 -16.04
C VAL A 316 -1.63 -13.42 -14.83
N THR A 317 -1.82 -14.72 -15.00
CA THR A 317 -2.04 -15.70 -13.95
C THR A 317 -0.90 -16.70 -14.00
N LEU A 318 -0.23 -16.92 -12.88
CA LEU A 318 0.87 -17.90 -12.79
C LEU A 318 0.28 -19.30 -12.66
N ASN A 319 0.79 -20.24 -13.44
CA ASN A 319 0.38 -21.63 -13.36
C ASN A 319 1.01 -22.35 -12.14
N SER A 320 0.55 -23.57 -11.86
CA SER A 320 1.01 -24.35 -10.72
C SER A 320 2.51 -24.68 -10.74
N GLU A 321 3.09 -24.86 -11.93
CA GLU A 321 4.54 -25.14 -12.08
C GLU A 321 5.38 -23.94 -11.63
N ILE A 322 5.03 -22.73 -12.11
CA ILE A 322 5.71 -21.49 -11.70
C ILE A 322 5.55 -21.28 -10.18
N LEU A 323 4.34 -21.46 -9.66
CA LEU A 323 4.07 -21.32 -8.22
C LEU A 323 4.90 -22.26 -7.39
N GLN A 324 5.00 -23.53 -7.78
CA GLN A 324 5.83 -24.52 -7.10
C GLN A 324 7.30 -24.10 -7.07
N LYS A 325 7.86 -23.66 -8.19
CA LYS A 325 9.25 -23.15 -8.25
C LYS A 325 9.46 -21.96 -7.32
N LEU A 326 8.50 -21.02 -7.27
CA LEU A 326 8.55 -19.88 -6.36
C LEU A 326 8.48 -20.30 -4.88
N ASP A 327 7.71 -21.34 -4.57
CA ASP A 327 7.59 -21.89 -3.22
C ASP A 327 8.86 -22.63 -2.79
N GLU A 328 9.53 -23.34 -3.71
CA GLU A 328 10.83 -23.98 -3.45
C GLU A 328 11.93 -22.96 -3.10
N VAL A 329 11.94 -21.80 -3.75
CA VAL A 329 12.86 -20.70 -3.38
C VAL A 329 12.56 -20.21 -1.97
N HIS A 330 11.28 -19.99 -1.67
CA HIS A 330 10.86 -19.54 -0.32
C HIS A 330 11.20 -20.55 0.76
N ALA A 331 11.04 -21.86 0.49
CA ALA A 331 11.37 -22.91 1.44
C ALA A 331 12.89 -22.98 1.76
N LYS A 332 13.73 -22.65 0.77
CA LYS A 332 15.19 -22.59 0.96
C LYS A 332 15.65 -21.33 1.69
N ILE A 333 14.99 -20.20 1.43
CA ILE A 333 15.36 -18.89 1.99
C ILE A 333 14.12 -18.28 2.64
N LEU A 334 13.84 -18.70 3.87
CA LEU A 334 12.69 -18.22 4.63
C LEU A 334 12.88 -16.76 5.06
N TYR A 335 11.81 -15.96 4.85
CA TYR A 335 11.72 -14.57 5.30
C TYR A 335 12.96 -13.73 4.98
N PRO A 336 13.33 -13.57 3.69
CA PRO A 336 14.57 -12.89 3.33
C PRO A 336 14.62 -11.42 3.77
N MET A 337 13.48 -10.81 4.01
CA MET A 337 13.40 -9.43 4.53
C MET A 337 13.51 -9.34 6.07
N GLY A 338 13.74 -10.43 6.77
CA GLY A 338 13.87 -10.45 8.24
C GLY A 338 12.56 -10.57 9.00
#